data_5bb0b2d424cf983e2d886e5b774da1de
#
_entry.id   5bb0b2d424cf983e2d886e5b774da1de
#
_cell.length_a   1.000
_cell.length_b   1.000
_cell.length_c   1.000
_cell.angle_alpha   90.00
_cell.angle_beta   90.00
_cell.angle_gamma   90.00
#
_symmetry.space_group_name_H-M   'P 1'
#
loop_
_entity.id
_entity.type
_entity.pdbx_description
1 polymer ?
#
loop_
_entity_poly.entity_id
_entity_poly.type
_entity_poly.pdbx_seq_one_letter_code
_entity_poly.pdbx_strand_id
1 'polypeptide(L)'
;MRYRSTRGSDYFGFREVLFAGLANDGGLFIPENWPNINHKDINRNVSYEDLTEIILSPFIGDEIESDQLKRIIKEAYSNNFTESGCVSFKELNANEIIVELFNGPTLAFKDFAMQLLIPLFDHFLEKENKRINLIVATSGDTGSAAINAVKRSKNINIFCLYPVSYTHLRAHETLEN
;
A
#
# COMPACT_ATOMS: atom_id res chain seq x y z
N MET A 1 4.82 17.19 6.31
CA MET A 1 6.02 16.33 6.59
C MET A 1 7.07 16.56 5.51
N ARG A 2 8.39 16.49 5.87
CA ARG A 2 9.47 16.52 4.88
C ARG A 2 10.24 15.21 4.89
N TYR A 3 10.75 14.83 3.74
CA TYR A 3 11.52 13.61 3.50
C TYR A 3 12.89 13.96 2.92
N ARG A 4 13.86 13.12 3.13
CA ARG A 4 15.18 13.21 2.50
C ARG A 4 15.66 11.85 2.02
N SER A 5 16.56 11.85 1.04
CA SER A 5 17.25 10.62 0.67
C SER A 5 18.21 10.16 1.79
N THR A 6 18.40 8.85 1.92
CA THR A 6 19.44 8.26 2.78
C THR A 6 20.87 8.58 2.29
N ARG A 7 21.02 9.13 1.07
CA ARG A 7 22.31 9.47 0.44
C ARG A 7 22.44 10.94 0.09
N GLY A 8 21.38 11.73 0.26
CA GLY A 8 21.35 13.15 -0.09
C GLY A 8 20.83 14.03 1.03
N SER A 9 20.91 15.35 0.82
CA SER A 9 20.52 16.36 1.79
C SER A 9 19.26 17.13 1.38
N ASP A 10 18.75 16.95 0.16
CA ASP A 10 17.59 17.67 -0.35
C ASP A 10 16.32 17.17 0.33
N TYR A 11 15.36 18.09 0.48
CA TYR A 11 14.07 17.82 1.10
C TYR A 11 12.97 17.72 0.05
N PHE A 12 12.06 16.77 0.29
CA PHE A 12 10.94 16.46 -0.60
C PHE A 12 9.64 16.41 0.20
N GLY A 13 8.52 16.71 -0.45
CA GLY A 13 7.19 16.51 0.09
C GLY A 13 6.72 15.05 -0.02
N PHE A 14 5.61 14.73 0.66
CA PHE A 14 5.02 13.39 0.59
C PHE A 14 4.66 12.97 -0.83
N ARG A 15 3.99 13.86 -1.57
CA ARG A 15 3.64 13.61 -2.98
C ARG A 15 4.86 13.29 -3.83
N GLU A 16 5.93 14.08 -3.68
CA GLU A 16 7.15 13.87 -4.49
C GLU A 16 7.75 12.50 -4.23
N VAL A 17 7.87 12.09 -2.96
CA VAL A 17 8.44 10.77 -2.62
C VAL A 17 7.52 9.62 -3.00
N LEU A 18 6.20 9.83 -2.93
CA LEU A 18 5.22 8.83 -3.36
C LEU A 18 5.40 8.48 -4.85
N PHE A 19 5.54 9.49 -5.71
CA PHE A 19 5.69 9.27 -7.16
C PHE A 19 7.11 8.86 -7.56
N ALA A 20 8.13 9.33 -6.85
CA ALA A 20 9.51 8.99 -7.14
C ALA A 20 9.86 7.53 -6.75
N GLY A 21 9.30 7.03 -5.65
CA GLY A 21 9.64 5.72 -5.09
C GLY A 21 11.06 5.62 -4.56
N LEU A 22 12.07 5.88 -5.39
CA LEU A 22 13.48 5.97 -5.05
C LEU A 22 14.02 7.37 -5.35
N ALA A 23 15.00 7.79 -4.57
CA ALA A 23 15.70 9.05 -4.84
C ALA A 23 16.65 8.91 -6.05
N ASN A 24 16.89 10.04 -6.76
CA ASN A 24 17.74 10.05 -7.94
C ASN A 24 19.19 9.62 -7.68
N ASP A 25 19.65 9.74 -6.44
CA ASP A 25 20.96 9.28 -5.97
C ASP A 25 21.00 7.78 -5.61
N GLY A 26 19.89 7.06 -5.83
CA GLY A 26 19.71 5.65 -5.49
C GLY A 26 19.49 5.38 -4.00
N GLY A 27 19.25 6.43 -3.20
CA GLY A 27 18.87 6.31 -1.79
C GLY A 27 17.37 6.03 -1.62
N LEU A 28 16.99 5.63 -0.40
CA LEU A 28 15.61 5.52 0.04
C LEU A 28 15.16 6.86 0.64
N PHE A 29 13.89 7.19 0.51
CA PHE A 29 13.33 8.33 1.22
C PHE A 29 12.98 7.95 2.66
N ILE A 30 13.44 8.77 3.60
CA ILE A 30 13.11 8.67 5.02
C ILE A 30 12.53 10.01 5.50
N PRO A 31 11.60 10.00 6.47
CA PRO A 31 11.11 11.24 7.06
C PRO A 31 12.26 11.99 7.76
N GLU A 32 12.25 13.31 7.69
CA GLU A 32 13.23 14.17 8.40
C GLU A 32 13.19 13.92 9.90
N ASN A 33 11.98 13.79 10.44
CA ASN A 33 11.74 13.46 11.84
C ASN A 33 10.70 12.34 11.92
N TRP A 34 10.97 11.33 12.76
CA TRP A 34 10.01 10.27 13.00
C TRP A 34 8.84 10.81 13.84
N PRO A 35 7.60 10.69 13.35
CA PRO A 35 6.45 11.12 14.12
C PRO A 35 6.32 10.31 15.41
N ASN A 36 5.97 11.02 16.47
CA ASN A 36 5.62 10.36 17.73
C ASN A 36 4.12 10.06 17.73
N ILE A 37 3.76 8.79 17.65
CA ILE A 37 2.36 8.35 17.75
C ILE A 37 2.04 8.11 19.21
N ASN A 38 1.03 8.82 19.70
CA ASN A 38 0.61 8.67 21.08
C ASN A 38 -0.20 7.39 21.27
N HIS A 39 0.31 6.44 22.03
CA HIS A 39 -0.38 5.18 22.33
C HIS A 39 -1.76 5.36 22.99
N LYS A 40 -2.03 6.52 23.61
CA LYS A 40 -3.36 6.83 24.18
C LYS A 40 -4.44 7.03 23.13
N ASP A 41 -4.05 7.38 21.90
CA ASP A 41 -4.97 7.55 20.78
C ASP A 41 -5.35 6.19 20.16
N ILE A 42 -4.63 5.13 20.53
CA ILE A 42 -4.87 3.75 20.10
C ILE A 42 -5.55 3.00 21.23
N ASN A 43 -6.87 2.88 21.20
CA ASN A 43 -7.63 2.06 22.13
C ASN A 43 -7.96 0.69 21.53
N ARG A 44 -8.43 -0.26 22.37
CA ARG A 44 -8.71 -1.64 21.92
C ARG A 44 -9.84 -1.77 20.91
N ASN A 45 -10.65 -0.74 20.73
CA ASN A 45 -11.81 -0.73 19.85
C ASN A 45 -11.60 0.13 18.60
N VAL A 46 -10.36 0.59 18.35
CA VAL A 46 -10.06 1.38 17.16
C VAL A 46 -10.20 0.48 15.91
N SER A 47 -10.88 0.97 14.90
CA SER A 47 -10.99 0.25 13.62
C SER A 47 -9.64 0.21 12.88
N TYR A 48 -9.49 -0.70 11.92
CA TYR A 48 -8.28 -0.75 11.10
C TYR A 48 -8.10 0.54 10.30
N GLU A 49 -9.19 1.11 9.81
CA GLU A 49 -9.20 2.38 9.08
C GLU A 49 -8.77 3.55 9.97
N ASP A 50 -9.31 3.67 11.18
CA ASP A 50 -8.94 4.73 12.10
C ASP A 50 -7.48 4.60 12.55
N LEU A 51 -7.03 3.36 12.80
CA LEU A 51 -5.63 3.09 13.11
C LEU A 51 -4.72 3.49 11.96
N THR A 52 -5.12 3.19 10.73
CA THR A 52 -4.39 3.58 9.53
C THR A 52 -4.29 5.10 9.43
N GLU A 53 -5.37 5.83 9.69
CA GLU A 53 -5.35 7.30 9.69
C GLU A 53 -4.40 7.85 10.75
N ILE A 54 -4.51 7.37 12.00
CA ILE A 54 -3.64 7.80 13.12
C ILE A 54 -2.16 7.63 12.76
N ILE A 55 -1.83 6.48 12.12
CA ILE A 55 -0.44 6.17 11.76
C ILE A 55 0.03 7.00 10.56
N LEU A 56 -0.78 7.14 9.52
CA LEU A 56 -0.35 7.74 8.26
C LEU A 56 -0.41 9.26 8.23
N SER A 57 -1.37 9.89 8.93
CA SER A 57 -1.54 11.34 8.90
C SER A 57 -0.26 12.12 9.22
N PRO A 58 0.54 11.77 10.22
CA PRO A 58 1.79 12.48 10.51
C PRO A 58 2.83 12.36 9.38
N PHE A 59 2.82 11.27 8.61
CA PHE A 59 3.73 11.05 7.49
C PHE A 59 3.29 11.80 6.24
N ILE A 60 1.98 11.92 6.02
CA ILE A 60 1.42 12.65 4.87
C ILE A 60 1.51 14.17 5.11
N GLY A 61 1.31 14.59 6.35
CA GLY A 61 1.25 16.01 6.71
C GLY A 61 0.00 16.69 6.16
N ASP A 62 0.16 17.89 5.64
CA ASP A 62 -0.91 18.76 5.12
C ASP A 62 -1.14 18.62 3.60
N GLU A 63 -0.48 17.67 2.94
CA GLU A 63 -0.62 17.47 1.49
C GLU A 63 -1.93 16.77 1.08
N ILE A 64 -2.56 16.06 2.02
CA ILE A 64 -3.91 15.50 1.87
C ILE A 64 -4.74 15.92 3.07
N GLU A 65 -5.88 16.58 2.81
CA GLU A 65 -6.83 16.97 3.85
C GLU A 65 -7.38 15.73 4.59
N SER A 66 -7.59 15.85 5.92
CA SER A 66 -8.00 14.72 6.77
C SER A 66 -9.24 14.00 6.24
N ASP A 67 -10.28 14.74 5.81
CA ASP A 67 -11.51 14.13 5.27
C ASP A 67 -11.28 13.39 3.95
N GLN A 68 -10.29 13.82 3.17
CA GLN A 68 -9.91 13.13 1.94
C GLN A 68 -9.11 11.87 2.25
N LEU A 69 -8.19 11.95 3.20
CA LEU A 69 -7.43 10.79 3.66
C LEU A 69 -8.35 9.70 4.21
N LYS A 70 -9.33 10.08 5.05
CA LYS A 70 -10.36 9.13 5.55
C LYS A 70 -11.11 8.43 4.43
N ARG A 71 -11.50 9.17 3.38
CA ARG A 71 -12.18 8.57 2.21
C ARG A 71 -11.29 7.58 1.48
N ILE A 72 -10.03 7.95 1.25
CA ILE A 72 -9.03 7.08 0.61
C ILE A 72 -8.85 5.80 1.42
N ILE A 73 -8.66 5.90 2.74
CA ILE A 73 -8.49 4.76 3.63
C ILE A 73 -9.73 3.86 3.63
N LYS A 74 -10.91 4.46 3.71
CA LYS A 74 -12.18 3.72 3.66
C LYS A 74 -12.35 2.99 2.34
N GLU A 75 -12.04 3.63 1.22
CA GLU A 75 -12.07 2.98 -0.11
C GLU A 75 -11.09 1.81 -0.18
N ALA A 76 -9.91 1.97 0.40
CA ALA A 76 -8.88 0.94 0.41
C ALA A 76 -9.32 -0.33 1.18
N TYR A 77 -9.95 -0.17 2.34
CA TYR A 77 -10.09 -1.29 3.28
C TYR A 77 -11.53 -1.75 3.52
N SER A 78 -12.54 -0.86 3.52
CA SER A 78 -13.88 -1.25 3.95
C SER A 78 -14.61 -2.23 3.04
N ASN A 79 -14.28 -2.29 1.74
CA ASN A 79 -15.01 -3.10 0.76
C ASN A 79 -14.13 -4.12 0.02
N ASN A 80 -12.84 -4.20 0.37
CA ASN A 80 -11.87 -4.98 -0.39
C ASN A 80 -11.33 -6.17 0.39
N PHE A 81 -11.65 -6.25 1.66
CA PHE A 81 -11.24 -7.32 2.55
C PHE A 81 -12.44 -8.17 2.96
N THR A 82 -12.20 -9.34 3.51
CA THR A 82 -13.26 -10.26 3.93
C THR A 82 -14.10 -9.70 5.08
N GLU A 83 -15.26 -10.30 5.34
CA GLU A 83 -16.13 -9.94 6.47
C GLU A 83 -15.45 -10.06 7.84
N SER A 84 -14.42 -10.91 7.95
CA SER A 84 -13.59 -11.05 9.15
C SER A 84 -12.66 -9.86 9.42
N GLY A 85 -12.66 -8.86 8.52
CA GLY A 85 -11.83 -7.67 8.60
C GLY A 85 -10.49 -7.80 7.87
N CYS A 86 -9.67 -6.74 7.94
CA CYS A 86 -8.39 -6.73 7.24
C CYS A 86 -7.40 -7.74 7.82
N VAL A 87 -7.36 -7.88 9.14
CA VAL A 87 -6.41 -8.74 9.86
C VAL A 87 -7.17 -9.68 10.77
N SER A 88 -6.82 -10.95 10.77
CA SER A 88 -7.30 -11.93 11.73
C SER A 88 -6.16 -12.47 12.60
N PHE A 89 -6.51 -12.94 13.78
CA PHE A 89 -5.56 -13.44 14.77
C PHE A 89 -5.94 -14.86 15.18
N LYS A 90 -4.97 -15.74 15.20
CA LYS A 90 -5.13 -17.09 15.70
C LYS A 90 -4.16 -17.34 16.86
N GLU A 91 -4.67 -17.48 18.06
CA GLU A 91 -3.89 -17.86 19.23
C GLU A 91 -3.50 -19.33 19.12
N LEU A 92 -2.21 -19.62 19.20
CA LEU A 92 -1.67 -20.98 19.29
C LEU A 92 -1.53 -21.42 20.74
N ASN A 93 -1.07 -20.51 21.58
CA ASN A 93 -0.95 -20.67 23.02
C ASN A 93 -0.85 -19.28 23.71
N ALA A 94 -0.63 -19.25 25.02
CA ALA A 94 -0.60 -18.00 25.80
C ALA A 94 0.46 -16.96 25.35
N ASN A 95 1.49 -17.39 24.61
CA ASN A 95 2.62 -16.53 24.23
C ASN A 95 2.81 -16.44 22.70
N GLU A 96 1.99 -17.14 21.91
CA GLU A 96 2.16 -17.21 20.46
C GLU A 96 0.84 -16.92 19.75
N ILE A 97 0.88 -15.95 18.86
CA ILE A 97 -0.25 -15.54 18.03
C ILE A 97 0.20 -15.52 16.58
N ILE A 98 -0.59 -16.14 15.71
CA ILE A 98 -0.45 -15.98 14.26
C ILE A 98 -1.28 -14.77 13.85
N VAL A 99 -0.64 -13.84 13.13
CA VAL A 99 -1.30 -12.73 12.46
C VAL A 99 -1.53 -13.12 11.01
N GLU A 100 -2.80 -13.27 10.63
CA GLU A 100 -3.18 -13.71 9.30
C GLU A 100 -3.39 -12.51 8.38
N LEU A 101 -2.65 -12.45 7.27
CA LEU A 101 -2.62 -11.32 6.34
C LEU A 101 -3.13 -11.69 4.93
N PHE A 102 -4.02 -12.66 4.83
CA PHE A 102 -4.57 -13.14 3.57
C PHE A 102 -6.04 -12.75 3.33
N ASN A 103 -6.57 -11.83 4.11
CA ASN A 103 -7.98 -11.40 4.02
C ASN A 103 -8.27 -10.45 2.85
N GLY A 104 -7.26 -10.02 2.12
CA GLY A 104 -7.39 -9.13 0.98
C GLY A 104 -7.86 -9.83 -0.30
N PRO A 105 -8.17 -9.04 -1.36
CA PRO A 105 -8.81 -9.54 -2.59
C PRO A 105 -7.97 -10.52 -3.41
N THR A 106 -6.65 -10.57 -3.20
CA THR A 106 -5.76 -11.53 -3.89
C THR A 106 -5.16 -12.55 -2.93
N LEU A 107 -5.62 -12.56 -1.68
CA LEU A 107 -5.16 -13.45 -0.61
C LEU A 107 -3.67 -13.29 -0.26
N ALA A 108 -3.05 -12.21 -0.68
CA ALA A 108 -1.66 -11.89 -0.45
C ALA A 108 -1.52 -10.69 0.49
N PHE A 109 -0.51 -10.71 1.38
CA PHE A 109 -0.24 -9.57 2.26
C PHE A 109 0.06 -8.27 1.50
N LYS A 110 0.43 -8.35 0.22
CA LYS A 110 0.63 -7.19 -0.67
C LYS A 110 -0.64 -6.35 -0.87
N ASP A 111 -1.82 -6.95 -0.66
CA ASP A 111 -3.08 -6.23 -0.75
C ASP A 111 -3.14 -5.04 0.21
N PHE A 112 -2.59 -5.17 1.41
CA PHE A 112 -2.57 -4.08 2.39
C PHE A 112 -1.94 -2.80 1.84
N ALA A 113 -0.80 -2.94 1.18
CA ALA A 113 -0.11 -1.79 0.60
C ALA A 113 -0.77 -1.32 -0.70
N MET A 114 -1.09 -2.25 -1.62
CA MET A 114 -1.55 -1.89 -2.96
C MET A 114 -2.95 -1.29 -2.96
N GLN A 115 -3.87 -1.77 -2.09
CA GLN A 115 -5.22 -1.22 -1.97
C GLN A 115 -5.23 0.23 -1.49
N LEU A 116 -4.20 0.68 -0.75
CA LEU A 116 -4.05 2.05 -0.31
C LEU A 116 -3.20 2.91 -1.26
N LEU A 117 -2.13 2.34 -1.81
CA LEU A 117 -1.18 3.05 -2.67
C LEU A 117 -1.86 3.60 -3.93
N ILE A 118 -2.72 2.81 -4.56
CA ILE A 118 -3.38 3.21 -5.81
C ILE A 118 -4.34 4.39 -5.61
N PRO A 119 -5.25 4.41 -4.62
CA PRO A 119 -6.06 5.59 -4.33
C PRO A 119 -5.26 6.82 -3.92
N LEU A 120 -4.11 6.67 -3.25
CA LEU A 120 -3.21 7.78 -2.96
C LEU A 120 -2.64 8.40 -4.26
N PHE A 121 -2.21 7.59 -5.21
CA PHE A 121 -1.81 8.08 -6.54
C PHE A 121 -2.97 8.78 -7.24
N ASP A 122 -4.14 8.16 -7.29
CA ASP A 122 -5.32 8.72 -7.96
C ASP A 122 -5.70 10.09 -7.41
N HIS A 123 -5.63 10.28 -6.09
CA HIS A 123 -5.91 11.57 -5.47
C HIS A 123 -5.07 12.72 -6.05
N PHE A 124 -3.77 12.50 -6.22
CA PHE A 124 -2.90 13.52 -6.80
C PHE A 124 -3.04 13.62 -8.31
N LEU A 125 -3.24 12.50 -9.00
CA LEU A 125 -3.42 12.48 -10.45
C LEU A 125 -4.69 13.19 -10.88
N GLU A 126 -5.79 13.03 -10.14
CA GLU A 126 -7.04 13.74 -10.37
C GLU A 126 -6.88 15.26 -10.20
N LYS A 127 -6.21 15.71 -9.12
CA LYS A 127 -5.93 17.13 -8.90
C LYS A 127 -5.11 17.76 -10.02
N GLU A 128 -4.21 16.99 -10.62
CA GLU A 128 -3.34 17.45 -11.69
C GLU A 128 -3.87 17.18 -13.10
N ASN A 129 -5.01 16.51 -13.22
CA ASN A 129 -5.57 16.02 -14.48
C ASN A 129 -4.52 15.21 -15.30
N LYS A 130 -3.80 14.32 -14.63
CA LYS A 130 -2.74 13.48 -15.21
C LYS A 130 -3.09 12.01 -15.21
N ARG A 131 -2.41 11.25 -16.07
CA ARG A 131 -2.43 9.79 -16.11
C ARG A 131 -1.02 9.25 -16.10
N ILE A 132 -0.86 8.05 -15.52
CA ILE A 132 0.43 7.35 -15.49
C ILE A 132 0.31 5.92 -15.98
N ASN A 133 1.46 5.38 -16.40
CA ASN A 133 1.63 3.96 -16.67
C ASN A 133 2.46 3.36 -15.53
N LEU A 134 1.88 2.42 -14.82
CA LEU A 134 2.54 1.66 -13.76
C LEU A 134 3.13 0.39 -14.38
N ILE A 135 4.44 0.21 -14.27
CA ILE A 135 5.13 -0.99 -14.74
C ILE A 135 5.54 -1.80 -13.51
N VAL A 136 5.10 -3.04 -13.45
CA VAL A 136 5.39 -3.96 -12.33
C VAL A 136 6.11 -5.18 -12.88
N ALA A 137 7.36 -5.38 -12.46
CA ALA A 137 8.13 -6.59 -12.74
C ALA A 137 8.02 -7.53 -11.54
N THR A 138 7.33 -8.65 -11.71
CA THR A 138 7.00 -9.55 -10.59
C THR A 138 6.77 -10.97 -11.06
N SER A 139 7.04 -11.93 -10.18
CA SER A 139 6.77 -13.35 -10.41
C SER A 139 5.44 -13.82 -9.79
N GLY A 140 4.66 -12.97 -9.10
CA GLY A 140 3.44 -13.45 -8.43
C GLY A 140 2.65 -12.38 -7.69
N ASP A 141 2.60 -12.47 -6.37
CA ASP A 141 1.67 -11.75 -5.48
C ASP A 141 1.64 -10.23 -5.66
N THR A 142 2.79 -9.59 -5.86
CA THR A 142 2.85 -8.14 -6.05
C THR A 142 2.09 -7.71 -7.31
N GLY A 143 2.23 -8.47 -8.42
CA GLY A 143 1.51 -8.20 -9.66
C GLY A 143 0.01 -8.39 -9.50
N SER A 144 -0.40 -9.48 -8.89
CA SER A 144 -1.82 -9.79 -8.64
C SER A 144 -2.48 -8.71 -7.80
N ALA A 145 -1.84 -8.30 -6.70
CA ALA A 145 -2.34 -7.24 -5.83
C ALA A 145 -2.39 -5.87 -6.54
N ALA A 146 -1.35 -5.51 -7.32
CA ALA A 146 -1.32 -4.27 -8.08
C ALA A 146 -2.41 -4.24 -9.17
N ILE A 147 -2.58 -5.32 -9.94
CA ILE A 147 -3.63 -5.43 -10.96
C ILE A 147 -5.02 -5.27 -10.32
N ASN A 148 -5.25 -5.94 -9.19
CA ASN A 148 -6.52 -5.84 -8.49
C ASN A 148 -6.79 -4.40 -8.04
N ALA A 149 -5.83 -3.74 -7.42
CA ALA A 149 -5.99 -2.38 -6.92
C ALA A 149 -6.23 -1.36 -8.07
N VAL A 150 -5.51 -1.50 -9.19
CA VAL A 150 -5.63 -0.58 -10.36
C VAL A 150 -6.98 -0.70 -11.07
N LYS A 151 -7.71 -1.82 -10.94
CA LYS A 151 -9.02 -1.99 -11.61
C LYS A 151 -10.02 -0.84 -11.36
N ARG A 152 -9.88 -0.14 -10.23
CA ARG A 152 -10.77 0.97 -9.86
C ARG A 152 -10.24 2.33 -10.28
N SER A 153 -8.97 2.42 -10.64
CA SER A 153 -8.37 3.66 -11.12
C SER A 153 -8.77 3.99 -12.55
N LYS A 154 -9.01 5.27 -12.82
CA LYS A 154 -9.22 5.81 -14.17
C LYS A 154 -7.97 6.51 -14.71
N ASN A 155 -6.99 6.73 -13.85
CA ASN A 155 -5.80 7.52 -14.15
C ASN A 155 -4.52 6.67 -14.27
N ILE A 156 -4.60 5.37 -13.98
CA ILE A 156 -3.46 4.47 -13.97
C ILE A 156 -3.69 3.31 -14.93
N ASN A 157 -2.79 3.15 -15.90
CA ASN A 157 -2.67 1.92 -16.66
C ASN A 157 -1.60 1.04 -16.02
N ILE A 158 -1.78 -0.28 -16.03
CA ILE A 158 -0.80 -1.22 -15.47
C ILE A 158 -0.27 -2.17 -16.53
N PHE A 159 1.05 -2.38 -16.49
CA PHE A 159 1.77 -3.35 -17.31
C PHE A 159 2.54 -4.28 -16.37
N CYS A 160 2.24 -5.58 -16.44
CA CYS A 160 2.93 -6.58 -15.64
C CYS A 160 3.93 -7.37 -16.49
N LEU A 161 5.17 -7.37 -16.05
CA LEU A 161 6.26 -8.15 -16.67
C LEU A 161 6.48 -9.42 -15.84
N TYR A 162 6.20 -10.58 -16.44
CA TYR A 162 6.43 -11.88 -15.83
C TYR A 162 7.67 -12.56 -16.39
N PRO A 163 8.51 -13.22 -15.57
CA PRO A 163 9.63 -13.98 -16.08
C PRO A 163 9.17 -15.22 -16.86
N VAL A 164 9.77 -15.47 -18.01
CA VAL A 164 9.39 -16.58 -18.91
C VAL A 164 9.50 -17.95 -18.22
N SER A 165 10.48 -18.15 -17.33
CA SER A 165 10.67 -19.38 -16.56
C SER A 165 9.46 -19.75 -15.70
N TYR A 166 8.72 -18.78 -15.19
CA TYR A 166 7.51 -19.02 -14.38
C TYR A 166 6.33 -19.50 -15.22
N THR A 167 6.24 -19.07 -16.46
CA THR A 167 5.19 -19.50 -17.38
C THR A 167 5.33 -21.00 -17.72
N HIS A 168 6.55 -21.49 -17.86
CA HIS A 168 6.81 -22.90 -18.08
C HIS A 168 6.51 -23.78 -16.87
N LEU A 169 6.87 -23.34 -15.65
CA LEU A 169 6.56 -24.08 -14.43
C LEU A 169 5.05 -24.24 -14.21
N ARG A 170 4.27 -23.19 -14.40
CA ARG A 170 2.79 -23.24 -14.30
C ARG A 170 2.15 -24.12 -15.37
N ALA A 171 2.70 -24.17 -16.58
CA ALA A 171 2.20 -25.04 -17.62
C ALA A 171 2.43 -26.53 -17.28
N HIS A 172 3.49 -26.86 -16.55
CA HIS A 172 3.74 -28.22 -16.07
C HIS A 172 2.87 -28.61 -14.87
N GLU A 173 2.62 -27.69 -13.93
CA GLU A 173 1.74 -27.92 -12.78
C GLU A 173 0.27 -28.16 -13.16
N THR A 174 -0.19 -27.62 -14.28
CA THR A 174 -1.57 -27.82 -14.77
C THR A 174 -1.78 -29.10 -15.55
N LEU A 175 -0.72 -29.87 -15.84
CA LEU A 175 -0.79 -31.15 -16.56
C LEU A 175 -0.83 -32.36 -15.61
N GLU A 176 -0.67 -32.17 -14.32
CA GLU A 176 -0.68 -33.25 -13.30
C GLU A 176 -1.96 -33.29 -12.43
N ASN A 177 -3.02 -32.55 -12.80
CA ASN A 177 -4.30 -32.58 -12.09
C ASN A 177 -5.46 -32.94 -13.02
#